data_b0f27d52d85457f93ad5bd98b8e2e067
#
_entry.id   b0f27d52d85457f93ad5bd98b8e2e067
#
_cell.length_a   1.000
_cell.length_b   1.000
_cell.length_c   1.000
_cell.angle_alpha   90.00
_cell.angle_beta   90.00
_cell.angle_gamma   90.00
#
_symmetry.space_group_name_H-M   'P 1'
#
loop_
_entity.id
_entity.type
_entity.pdbx_description
1 polymer ?
#
loop_
_entity_poly.entity_id
_entity_poly.type
_entity_poly.pdbx_seq_one_letter_code
_entity_poly.pdbx_strand_id
1 'polypeptide(L)'
;MLDLDLAFSAAEGLEVGLLADTATWASHAEGWAEHIESWLVQLAAELPPELCAPAYSLGLSLVGDGEIAALNNDWRQQQGPTDVLAFAAQEAGLDDLPPLAIPGPLELGDIVISVETAARQAAQHGHNLEEELLFLASHGLLHLLGWDHPDEAKLAAMLARQEELVKVRPEP
;
A
#
# COMPACT_ATOMS: atom_id res chain seq x y z
N MET A 1 -15.89 -2.63 -14.99
CA MET A 1 -15.75 -2.18 -13.60
C MET A 1 -14.65 -2.99 -12.93
N LEU A 2 -13.71 -2.32 -12.27
CA LEU A 2 -12.62 -3.00 -11.58
C LEU A 2 -13.13 -3.56 -10.25
N ASP A 3 -12.74 -4.79 -9.95
CA ASP A 3 -13.09 -5.45 -8.70
C ASP A 3 -11.85 -5.59 -7.83
N LEU A 4 -11.97 -5.31 -6.53
CA LEU A 4 -10.87 -5.41 -5.60
C LEU A 4 -11.27 -6.22 -4.36
N ASP A 5 -10.50 -7.27 -4.10
CA ASP A 5 -10.61 -8.05 -2.87
C ASP A 5 -9.48 -7.60 -1.94
N LEU A 6 -9.83 -6.82 -0.94
CA LEU A 6 -8.86 -6.26 0.00
C LEU A 6 -8.94 -6.96 1.35
N ALA A 7 -7.83 -7.60 1.75
CA ALA A 7 -7.68 -8.14 3.09
C ALA A 7 -7.06 -7.06 3.99
N PHE A 8 -7.88 -6.43 4.79
CA PHE A 8 -7.46 -5.33 5.66
C PHE A 8 -7.37 -5.78 7.11
N SER A 9 -6.30 -5.37 7.81
CA SER A 9 -6.20 -5.55 9.25
C SER A 9 -5.55 -4.34 9.89
N ALA A 10 -5.90 -4.10 11.15
CA ALA A 10 -5.26 -3.07 11.97
C ALA A 10 -4.94 -3.69 13.34
N ALA A 11 -3.74 -3.47 13.83
CA ALA A 11 -3.31 -4.01 15.11
C ALA A 11 -4.18 -3.47 16.25
N GLU A 12 -4.40 -4.30 17.27
CA GLU A 12 -5.20 -3.92 18.41
C GLU A 12 -4.65 -2.66 19.09
N GLY A 13 -5.54 -1.78 19.50
CA GLY A 13 -5.20 -0.54 20.19
C GLY A 13 -4.94 0.66 19.29
N LEU A 14 -4.66 0.47 18.01
CA LEU A 14 -4.42 1.59 17.10
C LEU A 14 -5.68 2.45 16.90
N GLU A 15 -6.85 1.83 16.88
CA GLU A 15 -8.13 2.53 16.70
C GLU A 15 -8.44 3.47 17.87
N VAL A 16 -8.02 3.09 19.07
CA VAL A 16 -8.26 3.89 20.29
C VAL A 16 -7.18 4.97 20.45
N GLY A 17 -6.00 4.72 19.89
CA GLY A 17 -4.87 5.64 19.98
C GLY A 17 -4.71 6.50 18.73
N LEU A 18 -3.71 6.19 17.94
CA LEU A 18 -3.32 7.02 16.79
C LEU A 18 -4.41 7.18 15.74
N LEU A 19 -5.17 6.12 15.45
CA LEU A 19 -6.21 6.18 14.42
C LEU A 19 -7.48 6.90 14.87
N ALA A 20 -7.64 7.13 16.17
CA ALA A 20 -8.84 7.80 16.69
C ALA A 20 -9.02 9.22 16.12
N ASP A 21 -7.92 9.90 15.80
CA ASP A 21 -7.93 11.27 15.28
C ASP A 21 -8.02 11.33 13.75
N THR A 22 -8.07 10.18 13.07
CA THR A 22 -8.20 10.13 11.62
C THR A 22 -9.67 10.10 11.21
N ALA A 23 -9.93 10.28 9.92
CA ALA A 23 -11.26 10.05 9.37
C ALA A 23 -11.66 8.58 9.60
N THR A 24 -12.93 8.35 9.88
CA THR A 24 -13.43 7.00 10.21
C THR A 24 -13.10 5.95 9.18
N TRP A 25 -13.02 6.34 7.89
CA TRP A 25 -12.70 5.39 6.82
C TRP A 25 -11.34 4.69 7.02
N ALA A 26 -10.37 5.37 7.65
CA ALA A 26 -9.02 4.82 7.81
C ALA A 26 -8.96 3.58 8.71
N SER A 27 -10.01 3.34 9.50
CA SER A 27 -10.11 2.16 10.35
C SER A 27 -10.91 1.02 9.71
N HIS A 28 -11.37 1.19 8.48
CA HIS A 28 -12.26 0.23 7.84
C HIS A 28 -11.77 -0.19 6.46
N ALA A 29 -11.96 -1.47 6.15
CA ALA A 29 -11.58 -2.05 4.86
C ALA A 29 -12.25 -1.34 3.68
N GLU A 30 -13.52 -0.99 3.81
CA GLU A 30 -14.28 -0.35 2.74
C GLU A 30 -13.68 0.98 2.31
N GLY A 31 -13.28 1.82 3.26
CA GLY A 31 -12.66 3.10 2.95
C GLY A 31 -11.33 2.95 2.21
N TRP A 32 -10.51 2.02 2.66
CA TRP A 32 -9.24 1.74 2.00
C TRP A 32 -9.47 1.15 0.60
N ALA A 33 -10.45 0.25 0.47
CA ALA A 33 -10.78 -0.34 -0.83
C ALA A 33 -11.16 0.73 -1.85
N GLU A 34 -11.96 1.71 -1.46
CA GLU A 34 -12.37 2.80 -2.35
C GLU A 34 -11.17 3.61 -2.84
N HIS A 35 -10.23 3.93 -1.95
CA HIS A 35 -9.01 4.66 -2.34
C HIS A 35 -8.15 3.84 -3.29
N ILE A 36 -7.89 2.58 -2.95
CA ILE A 36 -7.03 1.71 -3.75
C ILE A 36 -7.66 1.41 -5.11
N GLU A 37 -8.97 1.17 -5.17
CA GLU A 37 -9.67 1.01 -6.44
C GLU A 37 -9.52 2.24 -7.34
N SER A 38 -9.67 3.43 -6.75
CA SER A 38 -9.49 4.68 -7.48
C SER A 38 -8.08 4.77 -8.06
N TRP A 39 -7.06 4.42 -7.27
CA TRP A 39 -5.68 4.44 -7.72
C TRP A 39 -5.43 3.44 -8.85
N LEU A 40 -5.96 2.23 -8.73
CA LEU A 40 -5.82 1.21 -9.79
C LEU A 40 -6.48 1.65 -11.09
N VAL A 41 -7.64 2.30 -11.02
CA VAL A 41 -8.31 2.84 -12.20
C VAL A 41 -7.45 3.94 -12.85
N GLN A 42 -6.88 4.83 -12.06
CA GLN A 42 -6.00 5.88 -12.58
C GLN A 42 -4.72 5.33 -13.21
N LEU A 43 -4.21 4.22 -12.69
CA LEU A 43 -2.97 3.61 -13.17
C LEU A 43 -3.18 2.61 -14.31
N ALA A 44 -4.42 2.27 -14.63
CA ALA A 44 -4.74 1.18 -15.56
C ALA A 44 -4.03 1.31 -16.91
N ALA A 45 -3.95 2.51 -17.47
CA ALA A 45 -3.31 2.74 -18.76
C ALA A 45 -1.79 2.61 -18.72
N GLU A 46 -1.20 2.64 -17.53
CA GLU A 46 0.26 2.59 -17.34
C GLU A 46 0.76 1.19 -16.94
N LEU A 47 -0.15 0.25 -16.72
CA LEU A 47 0.22 -1.09 -16.28
C LEU A 47 0.74 -1.94 -17.43
N PRO A 48 1.79 -2.76 -17.20
CA PRO A 48 2.21 -3.74 -18.19
C PRO A 48 1.10 -4.80 -18.37
N PRO A 49 1.04 -5.47 -19.53
CA PRO A 49 -0.05 -6.42 -19.82
C PRO A 49 -0.24 -7.50 -18.75
N GLU A 50 0.84 -8.00 -18.15
CA GLU A 50 0.79 -9.04 -17.13
C GLU A 50 0.14 -8.56 -15.82
N LEU A 51 0.02 -7.26 -15.62
CA LEU A 51 -0.63 -6.68 -14.44
C LEU A 51 -2.02 -6.11 -14.75
N CYS A 52 -2.47 -6.21 -15.98
CA CYS A 52 -3.82 -5.79 -16.34
C CYS A 52 -4.81 -6.91 -16.06
N ALA A 53 -5.79 -6.67 -15.21
CA ALA A 53 -6.79 -7.66 -14.86
C ALA A 53 -8.12 -6.96 -14.52
N PRO A 54 -9.24 -7.66 -14.66
CA PRO A 54 -10.55 -7.09 -14.27
C PRO A 54 -10.75 -7.11 -12.76
N ALA A 55 -9.97 -7.91 -12.03
CA ALA A 55 -10.06 -8.04 -10.59
C ALA A 55 -8.68 -8.19 -9.97
N TYR A 56 -8.50 -7.61 -8.81
CA TYR A 56 -7.24 -7.67 -8.06
C TYR A 56 -7.48 -8.08 -6.63
N SER A 57 -6.48 -8.70 -5.99
CA SER A 57 -6.48 -8.91 -4.55
C SER A 57 -5.17 -8.39 -3.95
N LEU A 58 -5.23 -7.84 -2.76
CA LEU A 58 -4.06 -7.45 -1.99
C LEU A 58 -4.39 -7.36 -0.50
N GLY A 59 -3.35 -7.37 0.32
CA GLY A 59 -3.46 -7.18 1.75
C GLY A 59 -2.91 -5.83 2.17
N LEU A 60 -3.57 -5.20 3.13
CA LEU A 60 -3.09 -3.97 3.77
C LEU A 60 -3.18 -4.14 5.28
N SER A 61 -2.06 -3.99 5.97
CA SER A 61 -1.99 -4.12 7.42
C SER A 61 -1.45 -2.85 8.05
N LEU A 62 -2.17 -2.33 9.02
CA LEU A 62 -1.73 -1.20 9.83
C LEU A 62 -1.21 -1.76 11.15
N VAL A 63 0.06 -1.51 11.45
CA VAL A 63 0.75 -2.13 12.59
C VAL A 63 1.50 -1.06 13.40
N GLY A 64 2.13 -1.47 14.48
CA GLY A 64 3.02 -0.61 15.24
C GLY A 64 4.48 -0.84 14.85
N ASP A 65 5.38 -0.01 15.43
CA ASP A 65 6.81 -0.06 15.14
C ASP A 65 7.45 -1.41 15.47
N GLY A 66 7.04 -2.04 16.56
CA GLY A 66 7.60 -3.34 16.96
C GLY A 66 7.34 -4.43 15.94
N GLU A 67 6.11 -4.49 15.44
CA GLU A 67 5.74 -5.51 14.46
C GLU A 67 6.40 -5.27 13.11
N ILE A 68 6.43 -4.03 12.63
CA ILE A 68 7.07 -3.74 11.34
C ILE A 68 8.59 -3.90 11.42
N ALA A 69 9.19 -3.62 12.58
CA ALA A 69 10.62 -3.84 12.80
C ALA A 69 10.96 -5.33 12.68
N ALA A 70 10.14 -6.19 13.25
CA ALA A 70 10.31 -7.64 13.14
C ALA A 70 10.23 -8.11 11.68
N LEU A 71 9.24 -7.62 10.94
CA LEU A 71 9.08 -7.94 9.53
C LEU A 71 10.25 -7.43 8.68
N ASN A 72 10.72 -6.21 8.98
CA ASN A 72 11.83 -5.60 8.27
C ASN A 72 13.13 -6.41 8.47
N ASN A 73 13.35 -6.89 9.69
CA ASN A 73 14.50 -7.75 10.00
C ASN A 73 14.39 -9.11 9.31
N ASP A 74 13.22 -9.76 9.40
CA ASP A 74 13.01 -11.12 8.87
C ASP A 74 13.04 -11.17 7.35
N TRP A 75 12.48 -10.18 6.68
CA TRP A 75 12.29 -10.22 5.23
C TRP A 75 13.22 -9.32 4.42
N ARG A 76 13.77 -8.27 5.03
CA ARG A 76 14.64 -7.30 4.36
C ARG A 76 16.03 -7.23 4.99
N GLN A 77 16.28 -7.95 6.08
CA GLN A 77 17.54 -7.95 6.83
C GLN A 77 17.97 -6.53 7.24
N GLN A 78 16.99 -5.70 7.54
CA GLN A 78 17.20 -4.34 8.03
C GLN A 78 16.84 -4.25 9.50
N GLN A 79 17.53 -3.44 10.26
CA GLN A 79 17.25 -3.25 11.68
C GLN A 79 16.34 -2.04 11.90
N GLY A 80 15.43 -2.19 12.84
CA GLY A 80 14.54 -1.11 13.25
C GLY A 80 13.28 -0.98 12.42
N PRO A 81 12.36 -0.13 12.89
CA PRO A 81 11.11 0.08 12.17
C PRO A 81 11.33 0.90 10.89
N THR A 82 10.42 0.73 9.95
CA THR A 82 10.33 1.54 8.75
C THR A 82 8.89 2.05 8.65
N ASP A 83 8.62 2.90 7.68
CA ASP A 83 7.27 3.44 7.48
C ASP A 83 6.35 2.47 6.76
N VAL A 84 6.81 1.88 5.66
CA VAL A 84 6.01 0.98 4.83
C VAL A 84 6.86 -0.15 4.27
N LEU A 85 6.28 -1.34 4.21
CA LEU A 85 6.87 -2.50 3.52
C LEU A 85 5.86 -2.96 2.47
N ALA A 86 6.36 -3.28 1.28
CA ALA A 86 5.55 -3.84 0.21
C ALA A 86 6.17 -5.17 -0.22
N PHE A 87 5.36 -6.22 -0.19
CA PHE A 87 5.77 -7.57 -0.58
C PHE A 87 5.01 -7.97 -1.83
N ALA A 88 5.61 -7.75 -2.99
CA ALA A 88 4.96 -8.07 -4.25
C ALA A 88 4.84 -9.59 -4.43
N ALA A 89 3.66 -10.05 -4.79
CA ALA A 89 3.41 -11.48 -4.99
C ALA A 89 4.33 -12.06 -6.07
N GLN A 90 4.67 -11.28 -7.07
CA GLN A 90 5.55 -11.70 -8.17
C GLN A 90 7.00 -11.89 -7.73
N GLU A 91 7.43 -11.26 -6.64
CA GLU A 91 8.79 -11.43 -6.10
C GLU A 91 8.94 -12.72 -5.29
N ALA A 92 7.83 -13.36 -4.93
CA ALA A 92 7.83 -14.52 -4.04
C ALA A 92 8.22 -15.84 -4.69
N GLY A 93 8.85 -15.82 -5.88
CA GLY A 93 9.33 -17.03 -6.53
C GLY A 93 8.26 -17.84 -7.28
N LEU A 94 7.12 -17.22 -7.55
CA LEU A 94 6.06 -17.84 -8.32
C LEU A 94 6.35 -17.87 -9.81
N ASP A 95 7.44 -17.25 -10.24
CA ASP A 95 7.87 -17.18 -11.64
C ASP A 95 8.17 -18.54 -12.23
N ASP A 96 8.55 -19.51 -11.38
CA ASP A 96 8.87 -20.87 -11.82
C ASP A 96 7.64 -21.77 -11.95
N LEU A 97 6.47 -21.27 -11.57
CA LEU A 97 5.23 -22.02 -11.70
C LEU A 97 4.61 -21.74 -13.07
N PRO A 98 4.12 -22.77 -13.77
CA PRO A 98 3.40 -22.52 -15.02
C PRO A 98 2.22 -21.60 -14.73
N PRO A 99 1.87 -20.69 -15.66
CA PRO A 99 0.72 -19.83 -15.47
C PRO A 99 -0.52 -20.71 -15.40
N LEU A 100 -0.92 -21.03 -14.18
CA LEU A 100 -2.20 -21.67 -13.97
C LEU A 100 -3.23 -20.59 -14.22
N ALA A 101 -4.09 -20.83 -15.19
CA ALA A 101 -5.26 -19.99 -15.38
C ALA A 101 -6.19 -20.25 -14.21
N ILE A 102 -5.79 -19.81 -13.03
CA ILE A 102 -6.64 -19.89 -11.84
C ILE A 102 -7.69 -18.80 -11.99
N PRO A 103 -8.98 -19.16 -12.11
CA PRO A 103 -10.01 -18.15 -12.14
C PRO A 103 -10.02 -17.42 -10.80
N GLY A 104 -9.88 -16.10 -10.83
CA GLY A 104 -9.87 -15.31 -9.63
C GLY A 104 -9.12 -14.01 -9.81
N PRO A 105 -9.11 -13.16 -8.77
CA PRO A 105 -8.37 -11.90 -8.81
C PRO A 105 -6.87 -12.10 -8.96
N LEU A 106 -6.23 -11.16 -9.63
CA LEU A 106 -4.76 -11.14 -9.69
C LEU A 106 -4.21 -10.70 -8.34
N GLU A 107 -3.41 -11.55 -7.72
CA GLU A 107 -2.77 -11.26 -6.43
C GLU A 107 -1.63 -10.26 -6.63
N LEU A 108 -1.72 -9.09 -6.00
CA LEU A 108 -0.67 -8.07 -6.08
C LEU A 108 0.37 -8.20 -4.96
N GLY A 109 -0.05 -8.64 -3.78
CA GLY A 109 0.85 -8.81 -2.64
C GLY A 109 0.32 -8.15 -1.38
N ASP A 110 1.23 -7.71 -0.52
CA ASP A 110 0.89 -7.14 0.78
C ASP A 110 1.59 -5.82 1.02
N ILE A 111 0.87 -4.88 1.63
CA ILE A 111 1.41 -3.60 2.08
C ILE A 111 1.26 -3.57 3.61
N VAL A 112 2.34 -3.25 4.31
CA VAL A 112 2.34 -3.12 5.78
C VAL A 112 2.83 -1.72 6.13
N ILE A 113 2.07 -0.99 6.93
CA ILE A 113 2.39 0.39 7.31
C ILE A 113 2.49 0.50 8.83
N SER A 114 3.56 1.13 9.33
CA SER A 114 3.64 1.48 10.75
C SER A 114 2.90 2.80 10.98
N VAL A 115 1.80 2.74 11.72
CA VAL A 115 1.01 3.92 12.06
C VAL A 115 1.82 4.86 12.96
N GLU A 116 2.64 4.31 13.85
CA GLU A 116 3.49 5.11 14.74
C GLU A 116 4.55 5.90 13.95
N THR A 117 5.23 5.26 13.01
CA THR A 117 6.18 5.94 12.14
C THR A 117 5.46 6.97 11.26
N ALA A 118 4.29 6.60 10.71
CA ALA A 118 3.49 7.51 9.89
C ALA A 118 3.10 8.77 10.68
N ALA A 119 2.72 8.62 11.94
CA ALA A 119 2.37 9.77 12.78
C ALA A 119 3.55 10.71 12.98
N ARG A 120 4.74 10.17 13.21
CA ARG A 120 5.95 10.99 13.36
C ARG A 120 6.30 11.73 12.07
N GLN A 121 6.20 11.03 10.93
CA GLN A 121 6.49 11.64 9.63
C GLN A 121 5.46 12.70 9.27
N ALA A 122 4.19 12.46 9.56
CA ALA A 122 3.13 13.42 9.32
C ALA A 122 3.43 14.75 10.04
N ALA A 123 3.84 14.66 11.31
CA ALA A 123 4.20 15.85 12.08
C ALA A 123 5.39 16.59 11.47
N GLN A 124 6.40 15.85 10.97
CA GLN A 124 7.58 16.45 10.34
C GLN A 124 7.25 17.12 9.01
N HIS A 125 6.30 16.57 8.25
CA HIS A 125 5.93 17.05 6.93
C HIS A 125 4.79 18.09 6.94
N GLY A 126 4.21 18.36 8.10
CA GLY A 126 3.08 19.27 8.19
C GLY A 126 1.77 18.69 7.64
N HIS A 127 1.64 17.38 7.64
CA HIS A 127 0.42 16.67 7.23
C HIS A 127 -0.34 16.16 8.43
N ASN A 128 -1.59 15.77 8.23
CA ASN A 128 -2.27 14.97 9.24
C ASN A 128 -1.95 13.48 8.99
N LEU A 129 -2.29 12.62 9.95
CA LEU A 129 -1.99 11.20 9.87
C LEU A 129 -2.65 10.53 8.67
N GLU A 130 -3.90 10.89 8.37
CA GLU A 130 -4.63 10.36 7.23
C GLU A 130 -3.87 10.59 5.92
N GLU A 131 -3.39 11.81 5.71
CA GLU A 131 -2.63 12.17 4.51
C GLU A 131 -1.35 11.33 4.38
N GLU A 132 -0.66 11.15 5.50
CA GLU A 132 0.57 10.36 5.51
C GLU A 132 0.28 8.88 5.22
N LEU A 133 -0.78 8.33 5.80
CA LEU A 133 -1.18 6.94 5.54
C LEU A 133 -1.52 6.73 4.07
N LEU A 134 -2.26 7.65 3.46
CA LEU A 134 -2.58 7.58 2.04
C LEU A 134 -1.31 7.63 1.18
N PHE A 135 -0.39 8.51 1.53
CA PHE A 135 0.86 8.65 0.80
C PHE A 135 1.69 7.37 0.87
N LEU A 136 1.82 6.77 2.06
CA LEU A 136 2.57 5.54 2.25
C LEU A 136 1.90 4.35 1.55
N ALA A 137 0.57 4.27 1.61
CA ALA A 137 -0.16 3.20 0.92
C ALA A 137 0.00 3.30 -0.59
N SER A 138 -0.05 4.51 -1.15
CA SER A 138 0.17 4.70 -2.59
C SER A 138 1.59 4.30 -3.01
N HIS A 139 2.58 4.58 -2.17
CA HIS A 139 3.95 4.15 -2.40
C HIS A 139 4.05 2.62 -2.44
N GLY A 140 3.44 1.97 -1.46
CA GLY A 140 3.41 0.51 -1.41
C GLY A 140 2.72 -0.10 -2.63
N LEU A 141 1.59 0.48 -3.04
CA LEU A 141 0.89 0.00 -4.22
C LEU A 141 1.74 0.11 -5.49
N LEU A 142 2.42 1.25 -5.68
CA LEU A 142 3.29 1.41 -6.85
C LEU A 142 4.40 0.35 -6.87
N HIS A 143 4.98 0.03 -5.71
CA HIS A 143 5.96 -1.05 -5.62
C HIS A 143 5.36 -2.41 -6.00
N LEU A 144 4.14 -2.70 -5.56
CA LEU A 144 3.46 -3.95 -5.95
C LEU A 144 3.24 -4.02 -7.45
N LEU A 145 3.10 -2.87 -8.10
CA LEU A 145 2.88 -2.77 -9.54
C LEU A 145 4.19 -2.67 -10.35
N GLY A 146 5.32 -2.83 -9.68
CA GLY A 146 6.61 -2.88 -10.35
C GLY A 146 7.40 -1.58 -10.41
N TRP A 147 6.87 -0.50 -9.84
CA TRP A 147 7.61 0.77 -9.77
C TRP A 147 8.81 0.63 -8.83
N ASP A 148 9.91 1.23 -9.20
CA ASP A 148 11.14 1.22 -8.42
C ASP A 148 11.81 2.59 -8.49
N HIS A 149 12.73 2.87 -7.57
CA HIS A 149 13.43 4.15 -7.53
C HIS A 149 14.95 3.96 -7.34
N PRO A 150 15.64 3.32 -8.30
CA PRO A 150 17.08 3.09 -8.19
C PRO A 150 17.92 4.37 -8.35
N ASP A 151 17.32 5.45 -8.82
CA ASP A 151 18.00 6.74 -8.99
C ASP A 151 17.07 7.90 -8.64
N GLU A 152 17.62 9.11 -8.57
CA GLU A 152 16.88 10.30 -8.18
C GLU A 152 15.77 10.65 -9.17
N ALA A 153 15.99 10.44 -10.46
CA ALA A 153 14.97 10.74 -11.48
C ALA A 153 13.75 9.83 -11.33
N LYS A 154 13.97 8.54 -11.10
CA LYS A 154 12.88 7.60 -10.90
C LYS A 154 12.17 7.82 -9.57
N LEU A 155 12.91 8.19 -8.53
CA LEU A 155 12.31 8.54 -7.25
C LEU A 155 11.41 9.77 -7.41
N ALA A 156 11.86 10.81 -8.11
CA ALA A 156 11.07 12.01 -8.34
C ALA A 156 9.80 11.69 -9.12
N ALA A 157 9.90 10.84 -10.15
CA ALA A 157 8.73 10.42 -10.95
C ALA A 157 7.73 9.65 -10.08
N MET A 158 8.22 8.76 -9.21
CA MET A 158 7.38 7.99 -8.31
C MET A 158 6.66 8.89 -7.31
N LEU A 159 7.38 9.83 -6.69
CA LEU A 159 6.80 10.78 -5.75
C LEU A 159 5.74 11.67 -6.41
N ALA A 160 6.00 12.13 -7.63
CA ALA A 160 5.03 12.91 -8.38
C ALA A 160 3.76 12.10 -8.66
N ARG A 161 3.91 10.84 -9.02
CA ARG A 161 2.76 9.97 -9.26
C ARG A 161 1.95 9.72 -7.99
N GLN A 162 2.62 9.54 -6.85
CA GLN A 162 1.95 9.39 -5.56
C GLN A 162 1.13 10.63 -5.22
N GLU A 163 1.67 11.82 -5.44
CA GLU A 163 0.94 13.05 -5.20
C GLU A 163 -0.31 13.15 -6.06
N GLU A 164 -0.24 12.75 -7.32
CA GLU A 164 -1.40 12.75 -8.20
C GLU A 164 -2.47 11.78 -7.71
N LEU A 165 -2.07 10.58 -7.29
CA LEU A 165 -3.01 9.56 -6.83
C LEU A 165 -3.77 10.02 -5.58
N VAL A 166 -3.08 10.61 -4.60
CA VAL A 166 -3.70 10.99 -3.34
C VAL A 166 -4.55 12.27 -3.45
N LYS A 167 -4.38 13.06 -4.51
CA LYS A 167 -5.21 14.25 -4.74
C LYS A 167 -6.64 13.90 -5.13
N VAL A 168 -6.83 12.80 -5.84
CA VAL A 168 -8.15 12.39 -6.30
C VAL A 168 -8.80 11.60 -5.17
N ARG A 169 -9.84 12.17 -4.57
CA ARG A 169 -10.59 11.48 -3.52
C ARG A 169 -11.73 10.70 -4.14
N PRO A 170 -11.98 9.46 -3.68
CA PRO A 170 -13.16 8.73 -4.12
C PRO A 170 -14.42 9.49 -3.72
N GLU A 171 -15.41 9.48 -4.58
CA GLU A 171 -16.70 10.09 -4.24
C GLU A 171 -17.42 9.25 -3.19
N PRO A 172 -18.05 9.90 -2.20
CA PRO A 172 -18.78 9.17 -1.17
C PRO A 172 -20.01 8.44 -1.71
#